data_46ae29e2b210d0acdd27705aea91c3b7
#
_entry.id   46ae29e2b210d0acdd27705aea91c3b7
#
_cell.length_a   1.000
_cell.length_b   1.000
_cell.length_c   1.000
_cell.angle_alpha   90.00
_cell.angle_beta   90.00
_cell.angle_gamma   90.00
#
_symmetry.space_group_name_H-M   'P 1'
#
loop_
_entity.id
_entity.type
_entity.pdbx_description
1 polymer ?
#
loop_
_entity_poly.entity_id
_entity_poly.type
_entity_poly.pdbx_seq_one_letter_code
_entity_poly.pdbx_strand_id
1 'polypeptide(L)'
;MIQTNDLFKRSVQILNDNNINYWICHGTLLGIIRNKSLLEWDNDIDFAVWEDEYSKEDILKIFSPNKGFKQELSLEEMNSLHLETMGKRVDINFYTRDKDKAFIKWAVLPGDYYSKFYHLKILYQFIISFLVNNVTIKKAVKSENGKIFTTIKLLIILPLVILRKMLSITIKKELLEKSYKNYEIIGYSYPLHLLKFKEIEFMGISISIPKKPEEVLKFTYGEDWKIPKKNYVWIKEGKNLYRQKKNIKDIR
;
A
#
# COMPACT_ATOMS: atom_id res chain seq x y z
N MET A 1 21.89 -3.42 4.66
CA MET A 1 20.44 -3.08 4.65
C MET A 1 20.33 -1.58 4.43
N ILE A 2 19.51 -1.14 3.46
CA ILE A 2 19.25 0.30 3.30
C ILE A 2 18.44 0.78 4.50
N GLN A 3 18.80 1.94 5.07
CA GLN A 3 18.00 2.54 6.13
C GLN A 3 16.74 3.18 5.53
N THR A 4 15.65 3.26 6.30
CA THR A 4 14.38 3.85 5.84
C THR A 4 14.58 5.30 5.38
N ASN A 5 15.44 6.04 6.08
CA ASN A 5 15.77 7.43 5.73
C ASN A 5 16.45 7.55 4.37
N ASP A 6 17.38 6.65 4.04
CA ASP A 6 18.07 6.65 2.75
C ASP A 6 17.12 6.29 1.61
N LEU A 7 16.21 5.31 1.85
CA LEU A 7 15.18 4.97 0.89
C LEU A 7 14.23 6.14 0.65
N PHE A 8 13.81 6.83 1.71
CA PHE A 8 12.96 8.02 1.62
C PHE A 8 13.62 9.10 0.75
N LYS A 9 14.86 9.49 1.09
CA LYS A 9 15.61 10.50 0.32
C LYS A 9 15.74 10.12 -1.15
N ARG A 10 16.11 8.87 -1.41
CA ARG A 10 16.27 8.35 -2.77
C ARG A 10 14.95 8.38 -3.55
N SER A 11 13.84 8.03 -2.92
CA SER A 11 12.51 8.05 -3.57
C SER A 11 12.07 9.47 -3.88
N VAL A 12 12.27 10.41 -2.95
CA VAL A 12 12.03 11.84 -3.17
C VAL A 12 12.88 12.36 -4.33
N GLN A 13 14.17 12.02 -4.37
CA GLN A 13 15.07 12.42 -5.47
C GLN A 13 14.56 11.93 -6.83
N ILE A 14 14.14 10.65 -6.91
CA ILE A 14 13.58 10.09 -8.14
C ILE A 14 12.34 10.86 -8.59
N LEU A 15 11.43 11.18 -7.67
CA LEU A 15 10.21 11.93 -7.99
C LEU A 15 10.54 13.35 -8.45
N ASN A 16 11.42 14.06 -7.74
CA ASN A 16 11.84 15.43 -8.06
C ASN A 16 12.58 15.51 -9.40
N ASP A 17 13.55 14.61 -9.66
CA ASP A 17 14.33 14.56 -10.90
C ASP A 17 13.46 14.31 -12.14
N ASN A 18 12.30 13.68 -11.95
CA ASN A 18 11.35 13.41 -13.03
C ASN A 18 10.17 14.40 -13.02
N ASN A 19 10.23 15.48 -12.24
CA ASN A 19 9.19 16.52 -12.13
C ASN A 19 7.79 15.96 -11.83
N ILE A 20 7.72 14.94 -10.96
CA ILE A 20 6.45 14.37 -10.53
C ILE A 20 5.83 15.26 -9.45
N ASN A 21 4.61 15.72 -9.68
CA ASN A 21 3.80 16.41 -8.69
C ASN A 21 3.24 15.39 -7.69
N TYR A 22 3.90 15.23 -6.56
CA TYR A 22 3.51 14.31 -5.51
C TYR A 22 3.29 15.03 -4.19
N TRP A 23 2.71 14.34 -3.23
CA TRP A 23 2.73 14.75 -1.82
C TRP A 23 2.91 13.55 -0.91
N ILE A 24 3.40 13.83 0.32
CA ILE A 24 3.52 12.83 1.38
C ILE A 24 2.15 12.58 2.01
N CYS A 25 1.78 11.33 2.23
CA CYS A 25 0.49 10.95 2.80
C CYS A 25 0.62 9.90 3.93
N HIS A 26 -0.48 9.47 4.48
CA HIS A 26 -0.66 8.37 5.42
C HIS A 26 0.37 8.30 6.58
N GLY A 27 0.97 7.12 6.80
CA GLY A 27 1.92 6.86 7.89
C GLY A 27 3.17 7.73 7.81
N THR A 28 3.66 7.98 6.62
CA THR A 28 4.80 8.84 6.37
C THR A 28 4.51 10.29 6.77
N LEU A 29 3.36 10.84 6.39
CA LEU A 29 2.94 12.19 6.81
C LEU A 29 2.79 12.27 8.34
N LEU A 30 2.17 11.24 8.94
CA LEU A 30 2.00 11.16 10.38
C LEU A 30 3.34 11.23 11.12
N GLY A 31 4.34 10.45 10.67
CA GLY A 31 5.67 10.45 11.25
C GLY A 31 6.33 11.83 11.16
N ILE A 32 6.35 12.43 9.98
CA ILE A 32 6.97 13.74 9.73
C ILE A 32 6.35 14.84 10.60
N ILE A 33 5.01 14.90 10.69
CA ILE A 33 4.33 15.98 11.41
C ILE A 33 4.35 15.77 12.92
N ARG A 34 4.08 14.54 13.39
CA ARG A 34 3.99 14.21 14.81
C ARG A 34 5.34 14.02 15.49
N ASN A 35 6.20 13.20 14.86
CA ASN A 35 7.46 12.74 15.46
C ASN A 35 8.68 13.54 14.98
N LYS A 36 8.53 14.36 13.92
CA LYS A 36 9.64 14.99 13.19
C LYS A 36 10.64 13.98 12.63
N SER A 37 10.20 12.75 12.41
CA SER A 37 10.95 11.62 11.85
C SER A 37 10.01 10.67 11.13
N LEU A 38 10.54 9.75 10.33
CA LEU A 38 9.78 8.60 9.86
C LEU A 38 9.43 7.67 11.03
N LEU A 39 8.35 6.92 10.93
CA LEU A 39 7.96 5.96 11.97
C LEU A 39 8.90 4.75 11.95
N GLU A 40 9.54 4.46 13.08
CA GLU A 40 10.54 3.37 13.17
C GLU A 40 9.98 1.98 12.89
N TRP A 41 8.71 1.77 13.26
CA TRP A 41 8.01 0.49 13.08
C TRP A 41 7.35 0.34 11.71
N ASP A 42 7.33 1.42 10.90
CA ASP A 42 6.74 1.41 9.57
C ASP A 42 7.74 0.88 8.55
N ASN A 43 7.28 -0.01 7.69
CA ASN A 43 8.11 -0.66 6.68
C ASN A 43 7.89 -0.08 5.28
N ASP A 44 7.00 0.88 5.16
CA ASP A 44 6.65 1.54 3.90
C ASP A 44 6.82 3.06 3.98
N ILE A 45 6.87 3.65 2.82
CA ILE A 45 6.94 5.10 2.60
C ILE A 45 5.82 5.46 1.64
N ASP A 46 4.90 6.30 2.09
CA ASP A 46 3.70 6.67 1.37
C ASP A 46 3.86 7.99 0.62
N PHE A 47 3.80 7.93 -0.68
CA PHE A 47 3.61 9.07 -1.58
C PHE A 47 2.23 9.01 -2.21
N ALA A 48 1.73 10.16 -2.64
CA ALA A 48 0.49 10.25 -3.40
C ALA A 48 0.69 11.09 -4.64
N VAL A 49 -0.06 10.75 -5.69
CA VAL A 49 -0.14 11.47 -6.96
C VAL A 49 -1.59 11.55 -7.42
N TRP A 50 -1.86 12.44 -8.37
CA TRP A 50 -3.16 12.48 -9.03
C TRP A 50 -3.22 11.46 -10.17
N GLU A 51 -4.26 10.63 -10.20
CA GLU A 51 -4.48 9.60 -11.23
C GLU A 51 -4.72 10.20 -12.63
N ASP A 52 -5.25 11.42 -12.69
CA ASP A 52 -5.45 12.17 -13.94
C ASP A 52 -4.17 12.85 -14.47
N GLU A 53 -3.10 12.91 -13.67
CA GLU A 53 -1.80 13.44 -14.08
C GLU A 53 -0.80 12.34 -14.44
N TYR A 54 -0.85 11.20 -13.75
CA TYR A 54 0.13 10.11 -13.93
C TYR A 54 -0.54 8.75 -13.93
N SER A 55 -0.13 7.89 -14.88
CA SER A 55 -0.50 6.47 -14.88
C SER A 55 0.47 5.65 -14.01
N LYS A 56 0.06 4.42 -13.65
CA LYS A 56 0.95 3.47 -12.95
C LYS A 56 2.19 3.15 -13.79
N GLU A 57 2.02 3.06 -15.11
CA GLU A 57 3.08 2.80 -16.07
C GLU A 57 4.12 3.91 -16.10
N ASP A 58 3.72 5.17 -15.97
CA ASP A 58 4.65 6.31 -15.92
C ASP A 58 5.49 6.26 -14.65
N ILE A 59 4.87 5.99 -13.52
CA ILE A 59 5.59 5.83 -12.25
C ILE A 59 6.53 4.61 -12.29
N LEU A 60 6.11 3.49 -12.87
CA LEU A 60 6.96 2.31 -13.01
C LEU A 60 8.21 2.56 -13.86
N LYS A 61 8.11 3.41 -14.89
CA LYS A 61 9.28 3.79 -15.71
C LYS A 61 10.36 4.51 -14.89
N ILE A 62 9.97 5.41 -14.01
CA ILE A 62 10.92 6.18 -13.20
C ILE A 62 11.47 5.36 -12.02
N PHE A 63 10.68 4.44 -11.46
CA PHE A 63 11.10 3.48 -10.42
C PHE A 63 11.49 2.13 -11.03
N SER A 64 12.34 2.14 -12.06
CA SER A 64 12.69 0.94 -12.81
C SER A 64 13.50 -0.08 -11.99
N PRO A 65 13.50 -1.37 -12.41
CA PRO A 65 14.35 -2.41 -11.80
C PRO A 65 15.84 -2.06 -11.80
N ASN A 66 16.32 -1.32 -12.82
CA ASN A 66 17.71 -0.83 -12.88
C ASN A 66 18.05 0.13 -11.70
N LYS A 67 17.04 0.75 -11.11
CA LYS A 67 17.14 1.51 -9.86
C LYS A 67 16.87 0.66 -8.62
N GLY A 68 16.82 -0.67 -8.75
CA GLY A 68 16.64 -1.61 -7.62
C GLY A 68 15.24 -1.68 -7.05
N PHE A 69 14.23 -1.12 -7.72
CA PHE A 69 12.83 -1.25 -7.34
C PHE A 69 12.16 -2.37 -8.12
N LYS A 70 11.29 -3.14 -7.45
CA LYS A 70 10.48 -4.19 -8.08
C LYS A 70 9.02 -3.94 -7.74
N GLN A 71 8.17 -3.97 -8.74
CA GLN A 71 6.74 -3.93 -8.50
C GLN A 71 6.34 -5.17 -7.70
N GLU A 72 5.68 -4.95 -6.58
CA GLU A 72 4.99 -5.98 -5.81
C GLU A 72 3.52 -5.95 -6.22
N LEU A 73 3.06 -6.98 -6.92
CA LEU A 73 1.64 -7.13 -7.24
C LEU A 73 0.89 -7.50 -5.97
N SER A 74 0.02 -6.64 -5.50
CA SER A 74 -0.84 -6.85 -4.35
C SER A 74 -2.30 -6.99 -4.78
N LEU A 75 -3.06 -7.79 -4.05
CA LEU A 75 -4.51 -7.88 -4.23
C LEU A 75 -5.22 -6.58 -3.81
N GLU A 76 -4.54 -5.76 -3.01
CA GLU A 76 -5.05 -4.48 -2.50
C GLU A 76 -4.82 -3.31 -3.47
N GLU A 77 -4.13 -3.54 -4.59
CA GLU A 77 -3.74 -2.53 -5.58
C GLU A 77 -4.90 -2.03 -6.46
N MET A 78 -5.89 -1.37 -5.90
CA MET A 78 -6.84 -0.63 -6.73
C MET A 78 -6.24 0.69 -7.22
N ASN A 79 -5.93 1.58 -6.28
CA ASN A 79 -5.38 2.90 -6.54
C ASN A 79 -3.98 3.08 -5.92
N SER A 80 -3.20 2.01 -5.79
CA SER A 80 -1.84 2.07 -5.26
C SER A 80 -0.88 1.26 -6.12
N LEU A 81 0.38 1.64 -6.12
CA LEU A 81 1.49 0.92 -6.71
C LEU A 81 2.50 0.63 -5.60
N HIS A 82 2.78 -0.64 -5.36
CA HIS A 82 3.73 -1.06 -4.34
C HIS A 82 5.07 -1.41 -4.98
N LEU A 83 6.13 -0.77 -4.53
CA LEU A 83 7.49 -0.91 -5.04
C LEU A 83 8.39 -1.44 -3.94
N GLU A 84 8.82 -2.70 -4.06
CA GLU A 84 9.75 -3.31 -3.11
C GLU A 84 11.20 -3.00 -3.47
N THR A 85 11.99 -2.66 -2.46
CA THR A 85 13.44 -2.57 -2.56
C THR A 85 14.08 -2.98 -1.23
N MET A 86 15.02 -3.96 -1.28
CA MET A 86 15.81 -4.41 -0.12
C MET A 86 15.00 -4.72 1.16
N GLY A 87 13.77 -5.21 1.01
CA GLY A 87 12.90 -5.59 2.13
C GLY A 87 12.09 -4.43 2.74
N LYS A 88 12.13 -3.26 2.13
CA LYS A 88 11.29 -2.10 2.40
C LYS A 88 10.36 -1.84 1.23
N ARG A 89 9.32 -1.03 1.44
CA ARG A 89 8.33 -0.73 0.42
C ARG A 89 8.18 0.79 0.23
N VAL A 90 7.94 1.18 -1.01
CA VAL A 90 7.49 2.52 -1.37
C VAL A 90 6.11 2.37 -1.99
N ASP A 91 5.14 3.05 -1.44
CA ASP A 91 3.76 3.03 -1.89
C ASP A 91 3.43 4.35 -2.60
N ILE A 92 3.00 4.25 -3.85
CA ILE A 92 2.51 5.38 -4.61
C ILE A 92 0.99 5.26 -4.70
N ASN A 93 0.30 6.18 -4.07
CA ASN A 93 -1.15 6.20 -3.94
C ASN A 93 -1.76 7.14 -4.98
N PHE A 94 -2.61 6.62 -5.86
CA PHE A 94 -3.26 7.38 -6.94
C PHE A 94 -4.61 7.89 -6.46
N TYR A 95 -4.71 9.21 -6.29
CA TYR A 95 -5.95 9.86 -5.87
C TYR A 95 -6.75 10.31 -7.08
N THR A 96 -8.04 10.01 -7.09
CA THR A 96 -8.99 10.43 -8.11
C THR A 96 -9.74 11.67 -7.64
N ARG A 97 -9.83 12.71 -8.48
CA ARG A 97 -10.65 13.91 -8.22
C ARG A 97 -12.08 13.68 -8.71
N ASP A 98 -13.06 14.05 -7.90
CA ASP A 98 -14.47 14.12 -8.32
C ASP A 98 -15.15 15.28 -7.58
N LYS A 99 -15.51 16.33 -8.33
CA LYS A 99 -16.12 17.56 -7.83
C LYS A 99 -15.29 18.20 -6.72
N ASP A 100 -15.81 18.26 -5.51
CA ASP A 100 -15.20 18.85 -4.31
C ASP A 100 -14.45 17.82 -3.44
N LYS A 101 -14.26 16.59 -3.94
CA LYS A 101 -13.65 15.47 -3.21
C LYS A 101 -12.50 14.83 -3.96
N ALA A 102 -11.63 14.20 -3.19
CA ALA A 102 -10.58 13.32 -3.68
C ALA A 102 -10.70 11.95 -3.04
N PHE A 103 -10.60 10.91 -3.83
CA PHE A 103 -10.79 9.53 -3.41
C PHE A 103 -9.50 8.73 -3.52
N ILE A 104 -9.27 7.90 -2.50
CA ILE A 104 -8.31 6.80 -2.54
C ILE A 104 -9.01 5.52 -2.08
N LYS A 105 -8.76 4.39 -2.76
CA LYS A 105 -9.49 3.14 -2.56
C LYS A 105 -8.53 1.97 -2.47
N TRP A 106 -8.87 1.01 -1.59
CA TRP A 106 -8.18 -0.28 -1.49
C TRP A 106 -9.20 -1.40 -1.49
N ALA A 107 -8.83 -2.51 -2.13
CA ALA A 107 -9.58 -3.75 -2.01
C ALA A 107 -9.07 -4.51 -0.78
N VAL A 108 -9.93 -4.74 0.18
CA VAL A 108 -9.59 -5.50 1.40
C VAL A 108 -10.48 -6.72 1.52
N LEU A 109 -9.96 -7.79 2.11
CA LEU A 109 -10.82 -8.92 2.46
C LEU A 109 -11.82 -8.49 3.51
N PRO A 110 -13.12 -8.77 3.29
CA PRO A 110 -14.12 -8.54 4.32
C PRO A 110 -13.73 -9.34 5.56
N GLY A 111 -13.34 -8.59 6.59
CA GLY A 111 -12.84 -9.17 7.82
C GLY A 111 -13.93 -9.34 8.84
N ASP A 112 -14.57 -10.49 8.81
CA ASP A 112 -14.99 -11.06 10.09
C ASP A 112 -13.82 -11.91 10.60
N TYR A 113 -12.89 -11.29 11.34
CA TYR A 113 -11.73 -11.94 11.95
C TYR A 113 -12.12 -13.08 12.91
N TYR A 114 -13.40 -13.20 13.24
CA TYR A 114 -13.98 -14.21 14.10
C TYR A 114 -14.69 -15.32 13.31
N SER A 115 -14.75 -15.24 11.98
CA SER A 115 -15.35 -16.28 11.14
C SER A 115 -14.52 -17.56 11.21
N LYS A 116 -15.19 -18.71 11.41
CA LYS A 116 -14.55 -20.05 11.32
C LYS A 116 -13.77 -20.28 10.02
N PHE A 117 -14.14 -19.56 8.96
CA PHE A 117 -13.51 -19.62 7.63
C PHE A 117 -12.41 -18.57 7.41
N TYR A 118 -12.11 -17.74 8.40
CA TYR A 118 -11.10 -16.68 8.27
C TYR A 118 -9.73 -17.23 7.89
N HIS A 119 -9.28 -18.28 8.56
CA HIS A 119 -7.99 -18.94 8.28
C HIS A 119 -7.93 -19.56 6.88
N LEU A 120 -9.06 -20.11 6.39
CA LEU A 120 -9.15 -20.61 5.01
C LEU A 120 -9.07 -19.48 3.99
N LYS A 121 -9.68 -18.34 4.26
CA LYS A 121 -9.58 -17.15 3.40
C LYS A 121 -8.14 -16.63 3.37
N ILE A 122 -7.45 -16.55 4.51
CA ILE A 122 -6.03 -16.18 4.57
C ILE A 122 -5.17 -17.17 3.79
N LEU A 123 -5.42 -18.48 3.95
CA LEU A 123 -4.67 -19.50 3.23
C LEU A 123 -4.89 -19.38 1.72
N TYR A 124 -6.13 -19.23 1.28
CA TYR A 124 -6.46 -18.99 -0.13
C TYR A 124 -5.74 -17.77 -0.68
N GLN A 125 -5.76 -16.65 0.02
CA GLN A 125 -5.03 -15.45 -0.40
C GLN A 125 -3.54 -15.64 -0.44
N PHE A 126 -2.98 -16.32 0.55
CA PHE A 126 -1.57 -16.68 0.56
C PHE A 126 -1.21 -17.48 -0.71
N ILE A 127 -2.03 -18.47 -1.08
CA ILE A 127 -1.83 -19.26 -2.30
C ILE A 127 -1.86 -18.37 -3.55
N ILE A 128 -2.89 -17.54 -3.70
CA ILE A 128 -3.02 -16.65 -4.87
C ILE A 128 -1.87 -15.65 -4.90
N SER A 129 -1.57 -14.99 -3.80
CA SER A 129 -0.45 -14.04 -3.70
C SER A 129 0.88 -14.71 -4.05
N PHE A 130 1.12 -15.94 -3.59
CA PHE A 130 2.34 -16.68 -3.91
C PHE A 130 2.42 -17.05 -5.39
N LEU A 131 1.30 -17.43 -6.03
CA LEU A 131 1.24 -17.79 -7.44
C LEU A 131 1.44 -16.59 -8.37
N VAL A 132 0.91 -15.44 -7.98
CA VAL A 132 0.90 -14.22 -8.80
C VAL A 132 2.17 -13.39 -8.60
N ASN A 133 2.65 -13.25 -7.36
CA ASN A 133 3.79 -12.41 -6.98
C ASN A 133 5.12 -13.17 -7.04
N ASN A 134 6.21 -12.45 -7.31
CA ASN A 134 7.57 -12.98 -7.22
C ASN A 134 8.09 -13.07 -5.77
N VAL A 135 7.24 -13.53 -4.85
CA VAL A 135 7.62 -13.70 -3.45
C VAL A 135 8.63 -14.83 -3.30
N THR A 136 9.74 -14.58 -2.62
CA THR A 136 10.72 -15.62 -2.31
C THR A 136 10.15 -16.58 -1.26
N ILE A 137 10.55 -17.86 -1.32
CA ILE A 137 10.13 -18.89 -0.34
C ILE A 137 10.43 -18.40 1.09
N LYS A 138 11.59 -17.77 1.32
CA LYS A 138 11.98 -17.25 2.63
C LYS A 138 11.01 -16.17 3.15
N LYS A 139 10.56 -15.26 2.27
CA LYS A 139 9.58 -14.21 2.61
C LYS A 139 8.19 -14.82 2.84
N ALA A 140 7.80 -15.79 1.99
CA ALA A 140 6.50 -16.47 2.11
C ALA A 140 6.35 -17.31 3.40
N VAL A 141 7.46 -17.88 3.88
CA VAL A 141 7.48 -18.71 5.10
C VAL A 141 7.56 -17.88 6.37
N LYS A 142 8.19 -16.69 6.33
CA LYS A 142 8.29 -15.80 7.49
C LYS A 142 6.88 -15.37 7.91
N SER A 143 6.39 -15.94 9.00
CA SER A 143 5.04 -15.71 9.51
C SER A 143 5.11 -15.28 10.98
N GLU A 144 4.34 -14.27 11.32
CA GLU A 144 4.09 -13.85 12.71
C GLU A 144 3.12 -14.80 13.46
N ASN A 145 2.52 -15.77 12.74
CA ASN A 145 1.42 -16.59 13.21
C ASN A 145 1.82 -17.96 13.79
N GLY A 146 3.06 -18.11 14.31
CA GLY A 146 3.50 -19.30 15.05
C GLY A 146 4.01 -20.49 14.20
N LYS A 147 4.67 -21.46 14.89
CA LYS A 147 5.40 -22.56 14.23
C LYS A 147 4.50 -23.49 13.40
N ILE A 148 3.30 -23.82 13.87
CA ILE A 148 2.36 -24.73 13.17
C ILE A 148 1.94 -24.15 11.81
N PHE A 149 1.62 -22.86 11.77
CA PHE A 149 1.21 -22.18 10.54
C PHE A 149 2.37 -22.09 9.54
N THR A 150 3.60 -21.95 10.04
CA THR A 150 4.82 -21.97 9.23
C THR A 150 5.04 -23.36 8.59
N THR A 151 4.81 -24.45 9.31
CA THR A 151 4.94 -25.81 8.79
C THR A 151 3.92 -26.10 7.69
N ILE A 152 2.66 -25.71 7.89
CA ILE A 152 1.61 -25.83 6.87
C ILE A 152 1.96 -25.05 5.60
N LYS A 153 2.46 -23.82 5.76
CA LYS A 153 2.94 -23.02 4.62
C LYS A 153 4.06 -23.72 3.84
N LEU A 154 5.02 -24.33 4.52
CA LEU A 154 6.12 -25.05 3.87
C LEU A 154 5.65 -26.23 3.02
N LEU A 155 4.70 -27.03 3.54
CA LEU A 155 4.13 -28.17 2.83
C LEU A 155 3.38 -27.73 1.55
N ILE A 156 2.75 -26.57 1.57
CA ILE A 156 1.98 -26.02 0.43
C ILE A 156 2.90 -25.33 -0.59
N ILE A 157 4.00 -24.71 -0.15
CA ILE A 157 4.87 -23.91 -1.02
C ILE A 157 5.55 -24.74 -2.12
N LEU A 158 6.01 -25.95 -1.81
CA LEU A 158 6.79 -26.75 -2.74
C LEU A 158 6.04 -27.03 -4.06
N PRO A 159 4.81 -27.60 -4.04
CA PRO A 159 4.02 -27.76 -5.26
C PRO A 159 3.64 -26.42 -5.91
N LEU A 160 3.43 -25.37 -5.12
CA LEU A 160 3.10 -24.04 -5.67
C LEU A 160 4.27 -23.39 -6.42
N VAL A 161 5.53 -23.67 -6.06
CA VAL A 161 6.71 -23.21 -6.80
C VAL A 161 6.69 -23.74 -8.24
N ILE A 162 6.39 -25.03 -8.41
CA ILE A 162 6.30 -25.67 -9.71
C ILE A 162 5.15 -25.06 -10.50
N LEU A 163 3.96 -25.02 -9.88
CA LEU A 163 2.76 -24.45 -10.51
C LEU A 163 2.97 -22.99 -10.95
N ARG A 164 3.59 -22.16 -10.10
CA ARG A 164 3.89 -20.76 -10.43
C ARG A 164 4.74 -20.59 -11.67
N LYS A 165 5.72 -21.48 -11.88
CA LYS A 165 6.58 -21.46 -13.09
C LYS A 165 5.81 -21.81 -14.35
N MET A 166 4.77 -22.64 -14.24
CA MET A 166 3.94 -23.08 -15.36
C MET A 166 2.84 -22.06 -15.73
N LEU A 167 2.47 -21.17 -14.81
CA LEU A 167 1.40 -20.21 -15.04
C LEU A 167 1.85 -19.07 -15.96
N SER A 168 1.13 -18.85 -17.04
CA SER A 168 1.30 -17.68 -17.91
C SER A 168 0.87 -16.40 -17.20
N ILE A 169 1.31 -15.25 -17.71
CA ILE A 169 0.92 -13.92 -17.20
C ILE A 169 -0.60 -13.73 -17.27
N THR A 170 -1.24 -14.25 -18.34
CA THR A 170 -2.69 -14.16 -18.54
C THR A 170 -3.45 -14.91 -17.45
N ILE A 171 -3.03 -16.15 -17.13
CA ILE A 171 -3.65 -16.94 -16.07
C ILE A 171 -3.45 -16.30 -14.70
N LYS A 172 -2.28 -15.72 -14.44
CA LYS A 172 -2.01 -14.98 -13.20
C LYS A 172 -2.94 -13.79 -13.03
N LYS A 173 -3.18 -13.01 -14.09
CA LYS A 173 -4.15 -11.90 -14.09
C LYS A 173 -5.57 -12.38 -13.82
N GLU A 174 -5.99 -13.48 -14.48
CA GLU A 174 -7.33 -14.05 -14.27
C GLU A 174 -7.54 -14.58 -12.84
N LEU A 175 -6.53 -15.24 -12.25
CA LEU A 175 -6.57 -15.67 -10.86
C LEU A 175 -6.68 -14.48 -9.91
N LEU A 176 -5.93 -13.41 -10.19
CA LEU A 176 -5.98 -12.18 -9.44
C LEU A 176 -7.39 -11.57 -9.50
N GLU A 177 -7.97 -11.41 -10.69
CA GLU A 177 -9.32 -10.88 -10.89
C GLU A 177 -10.39 -11.73 -10.18
N LYS A 178 -10.31 -13.05 -10.27
CA LYS A 178 -11.23 -13.96 -9.56
C LYS A 178 -11.13 -13.85 -8.04
N SER A 179 -9.93 -13.58 -7.54
CA SER A 179 -9.72 -13.41 -6.08
C SER A 179 -10.36 -12.14 -5.54
N TYR A 180 -10.50 -11.08 -6.35
CA TYR A 180 -11.18 -9.84 -5.97
C TYR A 180 -12.71 -9.99 -5.75
N LYS A 181 -13.32 -11.10 -6.20
CA LYS A 181 -14.78 -11.33 -6.02
C LYS A 181 -15.27 -11.24 -4.57
N ASN A 182 -14.39 -11.48 -3.62
CA ASN A 182 -14.72 -11.53 -2.20
C ASN A 182 -14.19 -10.31 -1.43
N TYR A 183 -13.79 -9.23 -2.13
CA TYR A 183 -13.23 -8.05 -1.48
C TYR A 183 -14.30 -6.99 -1.17
N GLU A 184 -14.09 -6.29 -0.08
CA GLU A 184 -14.74 -5.03 0.24
C GLU A 184 -13.85 -3.88 -0.24
N ILE A 185 -14.45 -2.85 -0.82
CA ILE A 185 -13.73 -1.63 -1.15
C ILE A 185 -13.80 -0.72 0.06
N ILE A 186 -12.63 -0.36 0.58
CA ILE A 186 -12.47 0.59 1.66
C ILE A 186 -11.69 1.78 1.12
N GLY A 187 -12.00 2.98 1.57
CA GLY A 187 -11.26 4.15 1.13
C GLY A 187 -11.54 5.39 1.95
N TYR A 188 -10.84 6.45 1.58
CA TYR A 188 -11.10 7.80 2.08
C TYR A 188 -11.69 8.67 0.99
N SER A 189 -12.61 9.55 1.38
CA SER A 189 -13.17 10.61 0.54
C SER A 189 -12.80 11.94 1.19
N TYR A 190 -11.61 12.45 0.85
CA TYR A 190 -11.13 13.73 1.40
C TYR A 190 -11.86 14.90 0.76
N PRO A 191 -12.26 15.92 1.54
CA PRO A 191 -12.61 17.22 0.96
C PRO A 191 -11.41 17.78 0.18
N LEU A 192 -11.60 18.17 -1.08
CA LEU A 192 -10.50 18.58 -1.96
C LEU A 192 -9.72 19.78 -1.43
N HIS A 193 -10.36 20.66 -0.64
CA HIS A 193 -9.69 21.82 -0.02
C HIS A 193 -8.60 21.43 0.99
N LEU A 194 -8.62 20.20 1.55
CA LEU A 194 -7.55 19.69 2.42
C LEU A 194 -6.30 19.27 1.64
N LEU A 195 -6.43 18.99 0.35
CA LEU A 195 -5.35 18.54 -0.53
C LEU A 195 -4.81 19.70 -1.37
N LYS A 196 -4.55 20.84 -0.73
CA LYS A 196 -3.69 21.92 -1.23
C LYS A 196 -2.31 21.74 -0.63
N PHE A 197 -1.25 21.93 -1.41
CA PHE A 197 0.10 21.54 -1.04
C PHE A 197 1.01 22.73 -0.74
N LYS A 198 2.09 22.47 -0.01
CA LYS A 198 3.22 23.35 0.25
C LYS A 198 4.51 22.53 0.30
N GLU A 199 5.61 23.17 -0.05
CA GLU A 199 6.94 22.60 0.15
C GLU A 199 7.43 22.87 1.58
N ILE A 200 8.12 21.89 2.14
CA ILE A 200 8.89 22.01 3.40
C ILE A 200 10.24 21.31 3.24
N GLU A 201 11.21 21.72 4.04
CA GLU A 201 12.46 20.98 4.17
C GLU A 201 12.33 19.87 5.22
N PHE A 202 12.73 18.65 4.86
CA PHE A 202 12.79 17.51 5.77
C PHE A 202 14.01 16.65 5.45
N MET A 203 14.85 16.37 6.44
CA MET A 203 16.13 15.65 6.28
C MET A 203 17.07 16.26 5.22
N GLY A 204 17.04 17.59 5.03
CA GLY A 204 17.87 18.32 4.07
C GLY A 204 17.40 18.21 2.61
N ILE A 205 16.15 17.81 2.37
CA ILE A 205 15.54 17.77 1.04
C ILE A 205 14.16 18.43 1.05
N SER A 206 13.78 19.07 -0.08
CA SER A 206 12.42 19.63 -0.26
C SER A 206 11.43 18.52 -0.54
N ILE A 207 10.31 18.55 0.17
CA ILE A 207 9.19 17.61 0.00
C ILE A 207 7.86 18.36 -0.01
N SER A 208 6.91 17.84 -0.77
CA SER A 208 5.55 18.37 -0.83
C SER A 208 4.64 17.69 0.20
N ILE A 209 3.93 18.49 0.99
CA ILE A 209 2.94 18.04 1.97
C ILE A 209 1.65 18.86 1.86
N PRO A 210 0.51 18.37 2.39
CA PRO A 210 -0.69 19.20 2.53
C PRO A 210 -0.39 20.50 3.28
N LYS A 211 -0.99 21.63 2.83
CA LYS A 211 -0.81 22.94 3.51
C LYS A 211 -1.20 22.93 4.98
N LYS A 212 -2.25 22.14 5.29
CA LYS A 212 -2.79 21.94 6.63
C LYS A 212 -2.68 20.46 7.02
N PRO A 213 -1.47 19.95 7.26
CA PRO A 213 -1.25 18.52 7.46
C PRO A 213 -1.97 18.00 8.71
N GLU A 214 -2.13 18.83 9.75
CA GLU A 214 -2.84 18.44 10.96
C GLU A 214 -4.34 18.18 10.70
N GLU A 215 -4.98 18.97 9.81
CA GLU A 215 -6.39 18.75 9.43
C GLU A 215 -6.54 17.44 8.65
N VAL A 216 -5.59 17.12 7.76
CA VAL A 216 -5.55 15.85 7.03
C VAL A 216 -5.36 14.68 8.00
N LEU A 217 -4.43 14.78 8.94
CA LEU A 217 -4.18 13.75 9.95
C LEU A 217 -5.36 13.54 10.88
N LYS A 218 -6.00 14.62 11.32
CA LYS A 218 -7.23 14.56 12.09
C LYS A 218 -8.37 13.90 11.31
N PHE A 219 -8.51 14.21 10.04
CA PHE A 219 -9.50 13.57 9.17
C PHE A 219 -9.27 12.06 9.05
N THR A 220 -8.01 11.65 8.90
CA THR A 220 -7.61 10.24 8.68
C THR A 220 -7.64 9.42 9.97
N TYR A 221 -7.04 9.95 11.06
CA TYR A 221 -6.77 9.21 12.29
C TYR A 221 -7.67 9.62 13.47
N GLY A 222 -8.37 10.76 13.38
CA GLY A 222 -9.22 11.31 14.45
C GLY A 222 -8.53 12.38 15.28
N GLU A 223 -9.24 12.90 16.28
CA GLU A 223 -8.78 13.99 17.17
C GLU A 223 -7.50 13.63 17.94
N ASP A 224 -7.37 12.35 18.27
CA ASP A 224 -6.26 11.79 19.05
C ASP A 224 -5.06 11.34 18.21
N TRP A 225 -4.95 11.80 16.96
CA TRP A 225 -3.87 11.42 16.04
C TRP A 225 -2.45 11.69 16.58
N LYS A 226 -2.32 12.62 17.52
CA LYS A 226 -1.03 12.93 18.17
C LYS A 226 -0.60 11.86 19.17
N ILE A 227 -1.52 11.01 19.64
CA ILE A 227 -1.22 9.96 20.63
C ILE A 227 -0.75 8.71 19.89
N PRO A 228 0.49 8.23 20.12
CA PRO A 228 0.98 7.00 19.49
C PRO A 228 0.16 5.78 19.90
N LYS A 229 -0.29 5.00 18.92
CA LYS A 229 -1.00 3.73 19.11
C LYS A 229 -0.14 2.58 18.58
N LYS A 230 0.31 1.67 19.46
CA LYS A 230 1.21 0.56 19.08
C LYS A 230 0.60 -0.45 18.11
N ASN A 231 -0.69 -0.70 18.22
CA ASN A 231 -1.37 -1.74 17.44
C ASN A 231 -2.49 -1.13 16.57
N TYR A 232 -2.21 0.03 15.97
CA TYR A 232 -3.17 0.71 15.12
C TYR A 232 -3.49 -0.11 13.87
N VAL A 233 -4.77 -0.45 13.70
CA VAL A 233 -5.28 -1.17 12.54
C VAL A 233 -6.15 -0.21 11.74
N TRP A 234 -5.59 0.40 10.70
CA TRP A 234 -6.22 1.46 9.91
C TRP A 234 -7.60 1.08 9.35
N ILE A 235 -7.78 -0.18 8.94
CA ILE A 235 -9.05 -0.71 8.43
C ILE A 235 -10.18 -0.64 9.48
N LYS A 236 -9.83 -0.75 10.77
CA LYS A 236 -10.79 -0.75 11.88
C LYS A 236 -10.93 0.60 12.56
N GLU A 237 -9.80 1.29 12.71
CA GLU A 237 -9.67 2.47 13.57
C GLU A 237 -9.62 3.78 12.78
N GLY A 238 -9.34 3.71 11.47
CA GLY A 238 -9.33 4.86 10.57
C GLY A 238 -10.66 5.59 10.62
N LYS A 239 -10.61 6.91 10.75
CA LYS A 239 -11.80 7.77 10.75
C LYS A 239 -12.19 8.11 9.31
N ASN A 240 -13.46 8.43 9.10
CA ASN A 240 -13.98 8.81 7.78
C ASN A 240 -13.71 7.79 6.66
N LEU A 241 -13.44 6.54 7.02
CA LEU A 241 -13.39 5.45 6.06
C LEU A 241 -14.80 5.17 5.53
N TYR A 242 -14.95 5.17 4.22
CA TYR A 242 -16.13 4.58 3.63
C TYR A 242 -15.89 3.12 3.27
N ARG A 243 -16.97 2.33 3.27
CA ARG A 243 -16.96 0.91 2.93
C ARG A 243 -18.04 0.66 1.89
N GLN A 244 -17.67 -0.04 0.83
CA GLN A 244 -18.59 -0.37 -0.23
C GLN A 244 -18.49 -1.86 -0.54
N LYS A 245 -19.59 -2.60 -0.30
CA LYS A 245 -19.73 -3.94 -0.86
C LYS A 245 -20.03 -3.79 -2.35
N LYS A 246 -19.17 -4.27 -3.22
CA LYS A 246 -19.38 -4.15 -4.67
C LYS A 246 -19.27 -5.47 -5.41
N ASN A 247 -20.05 -5.52 -6.54
CA ASN A 247 -19.86 -6.50 -7.60
C ASN A 247 -18.64 -6.10 -8.47
N ILE A 248 -17.95 -7.10 -9.00
CA ILE A 248 -16.70 -7.00 -9.78
C ILE A 248 -16.75 -6.04 -10.97
N LYS A 249 -17.94 -5.76 -11.51
CA LYS A 249 -18.10 -4.85 -12.65
C LYS A 249 -17.64 -3.40 -12.37
N ASP A 250 -17.43 -3.07 -11.10
CA ASP A 250 -17.09 -1.72 -10.64
C ASP A 250 -15.59 -1.54 -10.30
N ILE A 251 -14.75 -2.55 -10.60
CA ILE A 251 -13.28 -2.54 -10.35
C ILE A 251 -12.48 -2.26 -11.64
N ARG A 252 -13.20 -2.00 -12.76
CA ARG A 252 -12.59 -1.61 -14.04
C ARG A 252 -12.53 -0.13 -14.20
#